data_93a2f0816e09acaf453ab108931771eb
#
_entry.id   93a2f0816e09acaf453ab108931771eb
#
_cell.length_a   1.000
_cell.length_b   1.000
_cell.length_c   1.000
_cell.angle_alpha   90.00
_cell.angle_beta   90.00
_cell.angle_gamma   90.00
#
_symmetry.space_group_name_H-M   'P 1'
#
loop_
_entity.id
_entity.type
_entity.pdbx_description
1 polymer ?
#
loop_
_entity_poly.entity_id
_entity_poly.type
_entity_poly.pdbx_seq_one_letter_code
_entity_poly.pdbx_strand_id
1 'polypeptide(L)'
;MNLYRTSLGVLLCCLSVSTSIKAETNLPIADIHMHAYQKTATEAEWFGSRFEMNGVKWAGGVGNYSEQMAKKLGQRYIGAFGQDYFMGTFKKYGPEGLVDLESPLIKKMFIQAKILFEAQKIKGFGEIHIDNKSPNGNDRSIPLINPVTLKMLELTESVAGFVQFHVQFSDTLESDLLELSNLFPRSKIILAHCVPGKNPDVIKLLHRIFNQTENVYCETSGDNGPTHASYRPIYEKIFGKGNGRMYGKGGLNKGWHKLILRFPNRIMVGTDSCCGRKERYDELVHELRTYFFPELPKDVREKVAYKNALNVFALVE
;
A
#
# COMPACT_ATOMS: atom_id res chain seq x y z
N MET A 1 -42.25 -52.05 31.92
CA MET A 1 -41.08 -52.75 31.28
C MET A 1 -40.86 -52.10 29.93
N ASN A 2 -39.67 -51.56 29.73
CA ASN A 2 -39.00 -51.17 28.45
C ASN A 2 -39.58 -50.00 27.68
N LEU A 3 -38.84 -48.90 27.71
CA LEU A 3 -37.75 -48.42 26.84
C LEU A 3 -38.21 -47.87 25.48
N TYR A 4 -38.20 -46.55 25.34
CA TYR A 4 -37.65 -45.86 24.17
C TYR A 4 -37.32 -44.41 24.55
N ARG A 5 -36.05 -44.16 24.81
CA ARG A 5 -35.40 -42.85 24.78
C ARG A 5 -34.27 -43.00 23.82
N THR A 6 -34.29 -42.36 22.67
CA THR A 6 -33.11 -41.93 21.95
C THR A 6 -33.43 -40.92 20.86
N SER A 7 -32.58 -39.92 20.79
CA SER A 7 -32.24 -39.14 19.60
C SER A 7 -33.03 -37.88 19.32
N LEU A 8 -32.74 -36.82 20.04
CA LEU A 8 -32.89 -35.43 19.54
C LEU A 8 -31.69 -34.65 20.00
N GLY A 9 -30.61 -34.68 19.20
CA GLY A 9 -29.39 -34.03 19.63
C GLY A 9 -28.29 -33.89 18.56
N VAL A 10 -28.63 -33.77 17.27
CA VAL A 10 -27.62 -33.46 16.23
C VAL A 10 -28.26 -32.68 15.09
N LEU A 11 -28.67 -31.45 15.29
CA LEU A 11 -29.09 -30.59 14.16
C LEU A 11 -28.90 -29.09 14.42
N LEU A 12 -28.00 -28.67 15.28
CA LEU A 12 -27.79 -27.23 15.54
C LEU A 12 -26.41 -26.69 15.24
N CYS A 13 -25.51 -27.49 14.66
CA CYS A 13 -24.12 -27.03 14.42
C CYS A 13 -23.79 -26.57 13.00
N CYS A 14 -24.71 -26.68 12.02
CA CYS A 14 -24.37 -26.37 10.61
C CYS A 14 -24.81 -25.01 10.10
N LEU A 15 -25.48 -24.19 10.89
CA LEU A 15 -26.02 -22.90 10.43
C LEU A 15 -25.12 -21.68 10.73
N SER A 16 -24.09 -21.81 11.55
CA SER A 16 -23.23 -20.69 11.92
C SER A 16 -22.04 -20.43 10.96
N VAL A 17 -21.69 -21.37 10.10
CA VAL A 17 -20.54 -21.24 9.19
C VAL A 17 -20.90 -20.48 7.90
N SER A 18 -22.16 -20.54 7.46
CA SER A 18 -22.56 -19.92 6.18
C SER A 18 -22.72 -18.39 6.24
N THR A 19 -22.89 -17.80 7.41
CA THR A 19 -23.05 -16.34 7.56
C THR A 19 -21.73 -15.58 7.57
N SER A 20 -20.64 -16.20 8.06
CA SER A 20 -19.31 -15.58 8.04
C SER A 20 -18.76 -15.39 6.62
N ILE A 21 -18.92 -16.37 5.75
CA ILE A 21 -18.37 -16.33 4.39
C ILE A 21 -19.08 -15.28 3.52
N LYS A 22 -20.40 -15.11 3.66
CA LYS A 22 -21.16 -14.07 2.92
C LYS A 22 -20.85 -12.65 3.38
N ALA A 23 -20.54 -12.44 4.64
CA ALA A 23 -20.19 -11.13 5.17
C ALA A 23 -18.80 -10.65 4.69
N GLU A 24 -17.85 -11.56 4.44
CA GLU A 24 -16.51 -11.23 3.98
C GLU A 24 -16.42 -10.85 2.50
N THR A 25 -17.31 -11.37 1.66
CA THR A 25 -17.37 -10.99 0.24
C THR A 25 -17.86 -9.56 0.03
N ASN A 26 -18.56 -8.97 1.00
CA ASN A 26 -19.13 -7.62 0.92
C ASN A 26 -18.27 -6.55 1.60
N LEU A 27 -17.14 -6.90 2.23
CA LEU A 27 -16.23 -5.91 2.81
C LEU A 27 -15.64 -5.04 1.69
N PRO A 28 -15.89 -3.72 1.67
CA PRO A 28 -15.26 -2.85 0.69
C PRO A 28 -13.75 -2.77 0.92
N ILE A 29 -13.00 -2.57 -0.16
CA ILE A 29 -11.54 -2.44 -0.12
C ILE A 29 -11.15 -1.11 -0.75
N ALA A 30 -10.15 -0.45 -0.17
CA ALA A 30 -9.41 0.63 -0.76
C ALA A 30 -8.01 0.14 -1.13
N ASP A 31 -7.74 -0.06 -2.41
CA ASP A 31 -6.42 -0.44 -2.93
C ASP A 31 -5.57 0.81 -3.11
N ILE A 32 -4.73 1.11 -2.13
CA ILE A 32 -3.91 2.33 -2.12
C ILE A 32 -2.53 2.15 -2.78
N HIS A 33 -2.27 0.99 -3.36
CA HIS A 33 -1.05 0.73 -4.12
C HIS A 33 -1.39 0.09 -5.48
N MET A 34 -2.26 0.75 -6.21
CA MET A 34 -2.62 0.39 -7.58
C MET A 34 -1.95 1.36 -8.55
N HIS A 35 -1.01 0.86 -9.35
CA HIS A 35 -0.27 1.68 -10.30
C HIS A 35 -1.16 2.21 -11.42
N ALA A 36 -1.40 3.52 -11.43
CA ALA A 36 -2.23 4.19 -12.41
C ALA A 36 -1.42 4.52 -13.67
N TYR A 37 -1.20 3.53 -14.51
CA TYR A 37 -0.56 3.70 -15.84
C TYR A 37 -1.55 3.63 -17.00
N GLN A 38 -2.86 3.59 -16.71
CA GLN A 38 -3.89 3.42 -17.72
C GLN A 38 -3.99 4.65 -18.61
N LYS A 39 -3.48 4.51 -19.83
CA LYS A 39 -3.46 5.57 -20.85
C LYS A 39 -4.70 5.52 -21.73
N THR A 40 -5.38 4.37 -21.81
CA THR A 40 -6.54 4.15 -22.65
C THR A 40 -7.81 3.90 -21.85
N ALA A 41 -8.96 4.18 -22.43
CA ALA A 41 -10.26 3.88 -21.82
C ALA A 41 -10.44 2.36 -21.63
N THR A 42 -9.93 1.53 -22.55
CA THR A 42 -9.99 0.07 -22.45
C THR A 42 -9.23 -0.46 -21.24
N GLU A 43 -8.05 0.09 -20.95
CA GLU A 43 -7.29 -0.31 -19.75
C GLU A 43 -7.99 0.10 -18.47
N ALA A 44 -8.55 1.32 -18.43
CA ALA A 44 -9.32 1.79 -17.28
C ALA A 44 -10.60 0.96 -17.07
N GLU A 45 -11.27 0.55 -18.15
CA GLU A 45 -12.45 -0.32 -18.09
C GLU A 45 -12.09 -1.72 -17.59
N TRP A 46 -10.97 -2.27 -18.05
CA TRP A 46 -10.47 -3.57 -17.56
C TRP A 46 -10.27 -3.55 -16.03
N PHE A 47 -9.59 -2.53 -15.50
CA PHE A 47 -9.43 -2.39 -14.04
C PHE A 47 -10.76 -2.13 -13.35
N GLY A 48 -11.61 -1.26 -13.91
CA GLY A 48 -12.91 -0.96 -13.34
C GLY A 48 -13.78 -2.21 -13.15
N SER A 49 -13.81 -3.10 -14.13
CA SER A 49 -14.54 -4.37 -14.02
C SER A 49 -13.93 -5.30 -12.94
N ARG A 50 -12.59 -5.32 -12.79
CA ARG A 50 -11.93 -6.09 -11.73
C ARG A 50 -12.25 -5.51 -10.34
N PHE A 51 -12.27 -4.20 -10.20
CA PHE A 51 -12.64 -3.55 -8.94
C PHE A 51 -14.08 -3.92 -8.52
N GLU A 52 -15.03 -3.85 -9.44
CA GLU A 52 -16.42 -4.23 -9.17
C GLU A 52 -16.55 -5.70 -8.76
N MET A 53 -15.91 -6.62 -9.50
CA MET A 53 -15.94 -8.05 -9.18
C MET A 53 -15.31 -8.38 -7.82
N ASN A 54 -14.30 -7.64 -7.43
CA ASN A 54 -13.56 -7.88 -6.19
C ASN A 54 -14.00 -7.01 -5.01
N GLY A 55 -15.03 -6.16 -5.19
CA GLY A 55 -15.51 -5.26 -4.15
C GLY A 55 -14.49 -4.19 -3.75
N VAL A 56 -13.59 -3.81 -4.68
CA VAL A 56 -12.67 -2.69 -4.51
C VAL A 56 -13.40 -1.41 -4.88
N LYS A 57 -13.64 -0.55 -3.91
CA LYS A 57 -14.38 0.70 -4.13
C LYS A 57 -13.47 1.87 -4.48
N TRP A 58 -12.30 1.97 -3.85
CA TRP A 58 -11.34 3.06 -4.06
C TRP A 58 -10.00 2.48 -4.51
N ALA A 59 -9.33 3.15 -5.43
CA ALA A 59 -8.05 2.66 -5.94
C ALA A 59 -7.15 3.79 -6.45
N GLY A 60 -5.83 3.56 -6.38
CA GLY A 60 -4.79 4.47 -6.82
C GLY A 60 -3.63 4.55 -5.83
N GLY A 61 -3.23 5.76 -5.47
CA GLY A 61 -2.20 6.02 -4.44
C GLY A 61 -0.77 6.01 -4.95
N VAL A 62 -0.50 5.41 -6.11
CA VAL A 62 0.84 5.34 -6.71
C VAL A 62 0.82 5.54 -8.22
N GLY A 63 2.00 5.71 -8.83
CA GLY A 63 2.16 5.87 -10.28
C GLY A 63 2.09 7.32 -10.74
N ASN A 64 1.33 7.55 -11.79
CA ASN A 64 1.06 8.87 -12.33
C ASN A 64 -0.45 9.11 -12.40
N TYR A 65 -0.84 10.37 -12.44
CA TYR A 65 -2.24 10.70 -12.66
C TYR A 65 -2.74 10.13 -13.99
N SER A 66 -3.82 9.36 -13.93
CA SER A 66 -4.51 8.82 -15.10
C SER A 66 -5.88 9.48 -15.26
N GLU A 67 -6.04 10.26 -16.33
CA GLU A 67 -7.33 10.87 -16.69
C GLU A 67 -8.41 9.79 -16.94
N GLN A 68 -8.04 8.64 -17.47
CA GLN A 68 -8.96 7.55 -17.76
C GLN A 68 -9.46 6.88 -16.47
N MET A 69 -8.57 6.67 -15.50
CA MET A 69 -8.96 6.14 -14.19
C MET A 69 -9.80 7.16 -13.42
N ALA A 70 -9.45 8.45 -13.48
CA ALA A 70 -10.24 9.51 -12.87
C ALA A 70 -11.67 9.58 -13.44
N LYS A 71 -11.85 9.41 -14.75
CA LYS A 71 -13.18 9.31 -15.38
C LYS A 71 -13.93 8.05 -14.94
N LYS A 72 -13.25 6.91 -14.84
CA LYS A 72 -13.86 5.63 -14.47
C LYS A 72 -14.29 5.58 -13.01
N LEU A 73 -13.44 6.05 -12.10
CA LEU A 73 -13.66 5.94 -10.67
C LEU A 73 -14.29 7.21 -10.03
N GLY A 74 -14.16 8.38 -10.67
CA GLY A 74 -14.61 9.64 -10.08
C GLY A 74 -13.94 9.92 -8.75
N GLN A 75 -14.72 10.23 -7.73
CA GLN A 75 -14.24 10.53 -6.37
C GLN A 75 -13.59 9.34 -5.65
N ARG A 76 -13.71 8.14 -6.19
CA ARG A 76 -13.09 6.91 -5.68
C ARG A 76 -11.64 6.75 -6.16
N TYR A 77 -11.16 7.61 -7.07
CA TYR A 77 -9.80 7.59 -7.57
C TYR A 77 -8.86 8.31 -6.61
N ILE A 78 -7.80 7.65 -6.17
CA ILE A 78 -6.73 8.22 -5.35
C ILE A 78 -5.63 8.70 -6.29
N GLY A 79 -5.72 9.94 -6.76
CA GLY A 79 -4.76 10.51 -7.69
C GLY A 79 -3.38 10.67 -7.05
N ALA A 80 -2.36 10.06 -7.67
CA ALA A 80 -0.96 10.19 -7.31
C ALA A 80 -0.13 10.63 -8.52
N PHE A 81 1.11 11.05 -8.27
CA PHE A 81 1.99 11.56 -9.32
C PHE A 81 3.47 11.36 -8.99
N GLY A 82 4.33 11.49 -10.01
CA GLY A 82 5.76 11.66 -9.85
C GLY A 82 6.61 10.44 -10.14
N GLN A 83 6.09 9.22 -10.08
CA GLN A 83 6.88 8.00 -10.21
C GLN A 83 7.65 7.93 -11.53
N ASP A 84 7.04 8.21 -12.69
CA ASP A 84 7.73 8.15 -13.98
C ASP A 84 8.83 9.20 -14.12
N TYR A 85 8.60 10.40 -13.57
CA TYR A 85 9.62 11.44 -13.55
C TYR A 85 10.80 11.04 -12.68
N PHE A 86 10.53 10.50 -11.49
CA PHE A 86 11.55 10.03 -10.58
C PHE A 86 12.36 8.89 -11.19
N MET A 87 11.69 7.87 -11.74
CA MET A 87 12.32 6.76 -12.45
C MET A 87 13.08 7.19 -13.71
N GLY A 88 12.52 8.13 -14.47
CA GLY A 88 13.18 8.70 -15.65
C GLY A 88 14.44 9.49 -15.29
N THR A 89 14.39 10.21 -14.17
CA THR A 89 15.56 10.93 -13.64
C THR A 89 16.67 9.95 -13.25
N PHE A 90 16.33 8.90 -12.51
CA PHE A 90 17.29 7.86 -12.16
C PHE A 90 17.95 7.22 -13.39
N LYS A 91 17.16 6.84 -14.38
CA LYS A 91 17.68 6.22 -15.62
C LYS A 91 18.64 7.14 -16.38
N LYS A 92 18.41 8.44 -16.33
CA LYS A 92 19.16 9.42 -17.12
C LYS A 92 20.36 10.02 -16.37
N TYR A 93 20.21 10.25 -15.07
CA TYR A 93 21.16 11.04 -14.28
C TYR A 93 21.66 10.29 -13.03
N GLY A 94 21.24 9.02 -12.83
CA GLY A 94 21.62 8.24 -11.65
C GLY A 94 20.98 8.73 -10.34
N PRO A 95 21.49 8.23 -9.20
CA PRO A 95 20.98 8.59 -7.88
C PRO A 95 21.13 10.09 -7.55
N GLU A 96 22.20 10.71 -8.03
CA GLU A 96 22.50 12.13 -7.78
C GLU A 96 21.44 13.05 -8.39
N GLY A 97 20.92 12.68 -9.58
CA GLY A 97 19.81 13.41 -10.20
C GLY A 97 18.51 13.37 -9.42
N LEU A 98 18.31 12.34 -8.57
CA LEU A 98 17.11 12.18 -7.75
C LEU A 98 17.06 13.12 -6.54
N VAL A 99 18.20 13.63 -6.10
CA VAL A 99 18.30 14.53 -4.96
C VAL A 99 18.52 16.00 -5.37
N ASP A 100 18.67 16.23 -6.68
CA ASP A 100 18.94 17.54 -7.27
C ASP A 100 17.66 18.21 -7.78
N LEU A 101 17.26 19.32 -7.15
CA LEU A 101 16.11 20.14 -7.56
C LEU A 101 16.29 20.78 -8.94
N GLU A 102 17.53 20.94 -9.39
CA GLU A 102 17.87 21.52 -10.69
C GLU A 102 17.80 20.49 -11.82
N SER A 103 17.72 19.21 -11.50
CA SER A 103 17.56 18.12 -12.47
C SER A 103 16.34 18.37 -13.38
N PRO A 104 16.49 18.38 -14.71
CA PRO A 104 15.43 18.84 -15.63
C PRO A 104 14.10 18.09 -15.48
N LEU A 105 14.14 16.77 -15.21
CA LEU A 105 12.94 15.98 -15.03
C LEU A 105 12.31 16.22 -13.64
N ILE A 106 13.10 16.49 -12.61
CA ILE A 106 12.61 16.85 -11.28
C ILE A 106 11.93 18.23 -11.33
N LYS A 107 12.54 19.22 -11.96
CA LYS A 107 11.89 20.52 -12.19
C LYS A 107 10.54 20.36 -12.90
N LYS A 108 10.53 19.61 -13.99
CA LYS A 108 9.30 19.34 -14.76
C LYS A 108 8.24 18.65 -13.91
N MET A 109 8.64 17.69 -13.09
CA MET A 109 7.75 17.00 -12.15
C MET A 109 7.07 17.98 -11.20
N PHE A 110 7.82 18.88 -10.56
CA PHE A 110 7.24 19.83 -9.61
C PHE A 110 6.33 20.88 -10.28
N ILE A 111 6.69 21.37 -11.47
CA ILE A 111 5.81 22.27 -12.25
C ILE A 111 4.48 21.56 -12.53
N GLN A 112 4.54 20.33 -13.04
CA GLN A 112 3.34 19.56 -13.37
C GLN A 112 2.53 19.18 -12.13
N ALA A 113 3.20 18.79 -11.04
CA ALA A 113 2.54 18.46 -9.77
C ALA A 113 1.75 19.67 -9.24
N LYS A 114 2.32 20.86 -9.26
CA LYS A 114 1.63 22.09 -8.83
C LYS A 114 0.33 22.29 -9.60
N ILE A 115 0.35 22.18 -10.93
CA ILE A 115 -0.85 22.29 -11.78
C ILE A 115 -1.90 21.24 -11.39
N LEU A 116 -1.48 20.01 -11.13
CA LEU A 116 -2.40 18.92 -10.77
C LEU A 116 -2.96 19.07 -9.35
N PHE A 117 -2.19 19.60 -8.40
CA PHE A 117 -2.67 19.94 -7.05
C PHE A 117 -3.69 21.09 -7.10
N GLU A 118 -3.39 22.18 -7.82
CA GLU A 118 -4.30 23.32 -8.01
C GLU A 118 -5.61 22.89 -8.66
N ALA A 119 -5.55 21.97 -9.63
CA ALA A 119 -6.72 21.36 -10.26
C ALA A 119 -7.41 20.27 -9.41
N GLN A 120 -6.92 19.98 -8.19
CA GLN A 120 -7.40 18.92 -7.29
C GLN A 120 -7.43 17.52 -7.93
N LYS A 121 -6.57 17.28 -8.92
CA LYS A 121 -6.47 16.00 -9.65
C LYS A 121 -5.62 14.97 -8.93
N ILE A 122 -4.68 15.39 -8.11
CA ILE A 122 -3.84 14.53 -7.29
C ILE A 122 -3.95 14.92 -5.82
N LYS A 123 -3.64 13.96 -4.95
CA LYS A 123 -3.58 14.13 -3.50
C LYS A 123 -2.16 14.00 -2.96
N GLY A 124 -1.22 13.48 -3.77
CA GLY A 124 0.15 13.28 -3.33
C GLY A 124 1.08 12.70 -4.38
N PHE A 125 2.25 12.32 -3.90
CA PHE A 125 3.29 11.64 -4.68
C PHE A 125 3.36 10.15 -4.28
N GLY A 126 3.61 9.27 -5.26
CA GLY A 126 3.79 7.83 -5.01
C GLY A 126 3.86 7.01 -6.29
N GLU A 127 4.56 5.93 -6.28
CA GLU A 127 5.51 5.42 -5.33
C GLU A 127 6.90 6.06 -5.57
N ILE A 128 7.48 6.69 -4.57
CA ILE A 128 8.79 7.33 -4.67
C ILE A 128 9.85 6.39 -4.12
N HIS A 129 10.68 5.86 -5.00
CA HIS A 129 11.66 4.85 -4.67
C HIS A 129 12.95 5.46 -4.12
N ILE A 130 13.05 5.61 -2.83
CA ILE A 130 14.24 6.13 -2.11
C ILE A 130 15.34 5.08 -2.06
N ASP A 131 14.97 3.85 -1.67
CA ASP A 131 15.88 2.72 -1.61
C ASP A 131 15.19 1.50 -2.22
N ASN A 132 15.80 0.94 -3.26
CA ASN A 132 15.25 -0.22 -3.96
C ASN A 132 16.37 -1.12 -4.45
N LYS A 133 16.38 -2.36 -3.99
CA LYS A 133 17.23 -3.43 -4.53
C LYS A 133 16.45 -4.18 -5.61
N SER A 134 16.95 -4.15 -6.82
CA SER A 134 16.32 -4.76 -7.98
C SER A 134 17.19 -5.83 -8.61
N PRO A 135 16.65 -7.02 -8.95
CA PRO A 135 17.37 -8.06 -9.67
C PRO A 135 17.85 -7.62 -11.07
N ASN A 136 17.31 -6.53 -11.58
CA ASN A 136 17.56 -6.04 -12.94
C ASN A 136 18.61 -4.91 -12.99
N GLY A 137 19.44 -4.74 -11.95
CA GLY A 137 20.49 -3.72 -11.89
C GLY A 137 19.98 -2.29 -11.76
N ASN A 138 18.72 -2.11 -11.37
CA ASN A 138 18.16 -0.80 -11.07
C ASN A 138 18.25 -0.48 -9.56
N ASP A 139 19.33 -0.97 -8.95
CA ASP A 139 19.59 -0.68 -7.54
C ASP A 139 19.82 0.81 -7.36
N ARG A 140 19.11 1.38 -6.40
CA ARG A 140 19.30 2.77 -5.98
C ARG A 140 19.14 2.88 -4.48
N SER A 141 19.91 3.76 -3.90
CA SER A 141 19.78 4.19 -2.52
C SER A 141 20.17 5.65 -2.46
N ILE A 142 19.27 6.46 -1.95
CA ILE A 142 19.50 7.89 -1.69
C ILE A 142 19.06 8.18 -0.25
N PRO A 143 19.57 9.24 0.40
CA PRO A 143 19.05 9.64 1.70
C PRO A 143 17.55 9.92 1.63
N LEU A 144 16.79 9.46 2.64
CA LEU A 144 15.35 9.76 2.71
C LEU A 144 15.13 11.27 2.90
N ILE A 145 15.95 11.92 3.72
CA ILE A 145 15.97 13.37 3.86
C ILE A 145 16.91 13.95 2.80
N ASN A 146 16.33 14.54 1.76
CA ASN A 146 17.05 15.19 0.67
C ASN A 146 16.20 16.34 0.10
N PRO A 147 16.77 17.28 -0.68
CA PRO A 147 16.05 18.44 -1.19
C PRO A 147 14.76 18.10 -1.95
N VAL A 148 14.74 17.00 -2.72
CA VAL A 148 13.59 16.61 -3.54
C VAL A 148 12.47 16.04 -2.68
N THR A 149 12.79 15.18 -1.71
CA THR A 149 11.78 14.63 -0.78
C THR A 149 11.22 15.69 0.16
N LEU A 150 12.06 16.61 0.65
CA LEU A 150 11.60 17.76 1.44
C LEU A 150 10.63 18.63 0.63
N LYS A 151 10.92 18.90 -0.65
CA LYS A 151 10.03 19.65 -1.53
C LYS A 151 8.71 18.94 -1.81
N MET A 152 8.71 17.61 -1.95
CA MET A 152 7.47 16.84 -2.07
C MET A 152 6.61 16.98 -0.80
N LEU A 153 7.23 16.83 0.38
CA LEU A 153 6.53 16.96 1.66
C LEU A 153 6.03 18.38 1.91
N GLU A 154 6.78 19.41 1.56
CA GLU A 154 6.34 20.80 1.62
C GLU A 154 5.04 21.04 0.79
N LEU A 155 5.00 20.51 -0.44
CA LEU A 155 3.81 20.61 -1.28
C LEU A 155 2.62 19.86 -0.69
N THR A 156 2.83 18.64 -0.21
CA THR A 156 1.76 17.83 0.38
C THR A 156 1.32 18.35 1.74
N GLU A 157 2.21 18.98 2.51
CA GLU A 157 1.88 19.68 3.77
C GLU A 157 0.84 20.79 3.55
N SER A 158 0.99 21.56 2.47
CA SER A 158 0.08 22.67 2.16
C SER A 158 -1.37 22.24 1.93
N VAL A 159 -1.58 21.02 1.43
CA VAL A 159 -2.89 20.44 1.06
C VAL A 159 -3.32 19.27 1.97
N ALA A 160 -2.59 18.99 3.05
CA ALA A 160 -2.76 17.80 3.89
C ALA A 160 -2.77 16.49 3.06
N GLY A 161 -1.92 16.46 2.02
CA GLY A 161 -1.78 15.36 1.09
C GLY A 161 -0.88 14.24 1.61
N PHE A 162 -0.29 13.46 0.69
CA PHE A 162 0.55 12.32 1.06
C PHE A 162 1.80 12.19 0.20
N VAL A 163 2.82 11.52 0.75
CA VAL A 163 3.94 10.95 -0.03
C VAL A 163 4.08 9.49 0.34
N GLN A 164 4.02 8.62 -0.67
CA GLN A 164 4.25 7.18 -0.49
C GLN A 164 5.68 6.85 -0.91
N PHE A 165 6.48 6.40 0.05
CA PHE A 165 7.88 6.07 -0.14
C PHE A 165 8.14 4.56 -0.19
N HIS A 166 8.86 4.11 -1.19
CA HIS A 166 9.53 2.81 -1.17
C HIS A 166 10.89 2.98 -0.51
N VAL A 167 10.99 2.52 0.72
CA VAL A 167 12.21 2.55 1.52
C VAL A 167 12.52 1.15 2.04
N GLN A 168 13.80 0.84 2.23
CA GLN A 168 14.22 -0.39 2.89
C GLN A 168 14.67 -0.11 4.32
N PHE A 169 14.79 -1.16 5.11
CA PHE A 169 15.30 -1.06 6.46
C PHE A 169 16.74 -0.53 6.44
N SER A 170 16.99 0.52 7.20
CA SER A 170 18.31 1.10 7.47
C SER A 170 18.39 1.56 8.91
N ASP A 171 19.61 1.80 9.39
CA ASP A 171 19.84 2.26 10.77
C ASP A 171 19.33 3.69 11.00
N THR A 172 19.23 4.50 9.94
CA THR A 172 18.74 5.89 10.02
C THR A 172 17.25 6.02 9.76
N LEU A 173 16.56 5.00 9.26
CA LEU A 173 15.17 5.11 8.81
C LEU A 173 14.22 5.59 9.92
N GLU A 174 14.44 5.16 11.16
CA GLU A 174 13.62 5.60 12.29
C GLU A 174 13.79 7.09 12.55
N SER A 175 15.05 7.56 12.70
CA SER A 175 15.33 8.97 12.95
C SER A 175 14.83 9.87 11.81
N ASP A 176 15.06 9.45 10.57
CA ASP A 176 14.65 10.21 9.39
C ASP A 176 13.11 10.36 9.33
N LEU A 177 12.36 9.28 9.62
CA LEU A 177 10.89 9.33 9.64
C LEU A 177 10.34 10.16 10.79
N LEU A 178 10.97 10.12 11.97
CA LEU A 178 10.60 10.97 13.10
C LEU A 178 10.83 12.44 12.78
N GLU A 179 11.96 12.78 12.18
CA GLU A 179 12.27 14.15 11.75
C GLU A 179 11.27 14.64 10.71
N LEU A 180 11.02 13.87 9.64
CA LEU A 180 10.07 14.25 8.60
C LEU A 180 8.63 14.37 9.12
N SER A 181 8.23 13.49 10.03
CA SER A 181 6.91 13.52 10.68
C SER A 181 6.71 14.80 11.48
N ASN A 182 7.75 15.25 12.20
CA ASN A 182 7.72 16.48 12.99
C ASN A 182 7.74 17.74 12.11
N LEU A 183 8.53 17.73 11.03
CA LEU A 183 8.64 18.87 10.10
C LEU A 183 7.36 19.07 9.28
N PHE A 184 6.65 17.98 8.95
CA PHE A 184 5.48 17.99 8.06
C PHE A 184 4.29 17.24 8.69
N PRO A 185 3.71 17.76 9.79
CA PRO A 185 2.70 17.05 10.59
C PRO A 185 1.35 16.83 9.85
N ARG A 186 1.02 17.63 8.84
CA ARG A 186 -0.20 17.48 8.05
C ARG A 186 -0.03 16.54 6.86
N SER A 187 1.19 16.40 6.36
CA SER A 187 1.53 15.49 5.26
C SER A 187 1.48 14.04 5.74
N LYS A 188 0.88 13.15 4.96
CA LYS A 188 0.80 11.72 5.30
C LYS A 188 2.00 11.01 4.68
N ILE A 189 2.85 10.44 5.51
CA ILE A 189 4.00 9.63 5.08
C ILE A 189 3.56 8.18 5.03
N ILE A 190 3.53 7.58 3.85
CA ILE A 190 3.11 6.19 3.66
C ILE A 190 4.31 5.35 3.27
N LEU A 191 4.57 4.30 4.03
CA LEU A 191 5.64 3.35 3.74
C LEU A 191 5.09 2.24 2.85
N ALA A 192 5.51 2.21 1.60
CA ALA A 192 5.16 1.14 0.69
C ALA A 192 5.61 -0.20 1.25
N HIS A 193 4.77 -1.24 1.11
CA HIS A 193 5.04 -2.60 1.54
C HIS A 193 5.36 -2.75 3.03
N CYS A 194 4.98 -1.78 3.86
CA CYS A 194 5.37 -1.71 5.28
C CYS A 194 6.89 -1.92 5.49
N VAL A 195 7.72 -1.24 4.70
CA VAL A 195 9.18 -1.42 4.62
C VAL A 195 9.54 -2.80 4.07
N PRO A 196 9.67 -2.95 2.75
CA PRO A 196 9.96 -4.23 2.13
C PRO A 196 11.32 -4.76 2.56
N GLY A 197 11.48 -6.06 2.48
CA GLY A 197 12.69 -6.74 2.90
C GLY A 197 12.48 -7.63 4.11
N LYS A 198 13.48 -8.46 4.39
CA LYS A 198 13.34 -9.56 5.34
C LYS A 198 14.02 -9.31 6.66
N ASN A 199 14.21 -8.04 7.02
CA ASN A 199 14.78 -7.73 8.33
C ASN A 199 13.73 -8.10 9.42
N PRO A 200 14.06 -9.01 10.34
CA PRO A 200 13.15 -9.42 11.42
C PRO A 200 12.81 -8.25 12.37
N ASP A 201 13.60 -7.19 12.35
CA ASP A 201 13.40 -6.01 13.20
C ASP A 201 12.44 -4.98 12.61
N VAL A 202 11.93 -5.17 11.39
CA VAL A 202 10.93 -4.26 10.77
C VAL A 202 9.71 -4.06 11.68
N ILE A 203 9.18 -5.12 12.28
CA ILE A 203 8.02 -5.02 13.19
C ILE A 203 8.36 -4.16 14.41
N LYS A 204 9.56 -4.32 14.98
CA LYS A 204 10.01 -3.50 16.11
C LYS A 204 10.22 -2.04 15.70
N LEU A 205 10.78 -1.82 14.52
CA LEU A 205 10.95 -0.50 13.93
C LEU A 205 9.60 0.20 13.76
N LEU A 206 8.65 -0.42 13.07
CA LEU A 206 7.31 0.13 12.86
C LEU A 206 6.58 0.39 14.19
N HIS A 207 6.75 -0.49 15.18
CA HIS A 207 6.18 -0.27 16.52
C HIS A 207 6.72 1.01 17.15
N ARG A 208 8.04 1.29 17.07
CA ARG A 208 8.62 2.52 17.62
C ARG A 208 8.17 3.76 16.85
N ILE A 209 8.17 3.70 15.52
CA ILE A 209 7.71 4.80 14.65
C ILE A 209 6.24 5.14 14.96
N PHE A 210 5.35 4.15 14.97
CA PHE A 210 3.91 4.39 15.19
C PHE A 210 3.59 4.88 16.60
N ASN A 211 4.42 4.58 17.60
CA ASN A 211 4.27 5.16 18.94
C ASN A 211 4.66 6.63 19.02
N GLN A 212 5.54 7.10 18.14
CA GLN A 212 6.13 8.43 18.20
C GLN A 212 5.61 9.39 17.13
N THR A 213 4.83 8.89 16.17
CA THR A 213 4.30 9.69 15.05
C THR A 213 2.79 9.53 14.94
N GLU A 214 2.11 10.52 14.36
CA GLU A 214 0.68 10.44 14.07
C GLU A 214 0.34 10.38 12.58
N ASN A 215 1.28 10.78 11.71
CA ASN A 215 1.11 10.92 10.28
C ASN A 215 1.93 9.92 9.44
N VAL A 216 2.58 8.95 10.08
CA VAL A 216 3.27 7.84 9.39
C VAL A 216 2.36 6.61 9.34
N TYR A 217 2.20 6.05 8.17
CA TYR A 217 1.36 4.89 7.85
C TYR A 217 2.17 3.86 7.05
N CYS A 218 1.64 2.66 6.89
CA CYS A 218 2.16 1.71 5.92
C CYS A 218 1.05 0.90 5.23
N GLU A 219 1.37 0.25 4.11
CA GLU A 219 0.42 -0.58 3.39
C GLU A 219 1.00 -1.97 3.06
N THR A 220 0.10 -2.93 2.88
CA THR A 220 0.41 -4.36 2.90
C THR A 220 0.72 -4.98 1.55
N SER A 221 1.03 -4.21 0.52
CA SER A 221 1.30 -4.75 -0.82
C SER A 221 2.67 -5.42 -0.96
N GLY A 222 3.02 -5.81 -2.17
CA GLY A 222 4.33 -6.38 -2.47
C GLY A 222 4.50 -7.80 -1.93
N ASP A 223 5.65 -8.10 -1.35
CA ASP A 223 6.04 -9.45 -0.91
C ASP A 223 5.27 -9.99 0.31
N ASN A 224 4.24 -9.29 0.75
CA ASN A 224 3.52 -9.60 1.97
C ASN A 224 2.52 -10.76 1.84
N GLY A 225 2.19 -11.18 0.62
CA GLY A 225 1.24 -12.26 0.36
C GLY A 225 1.79 -13.43 -0.47
N PRO A 226 1.03 -14.53 -0.58
CA PRO A 226 1.45 -15.76 -1.27
C PRO A 226 1.71 -15.59 -2.77
N THR A 227 0.95 -14.73 -3.46
CA THR A 227 1.08 -14.54 -4.92
C THR A 227 2.47 -14.04 -5.32
N HIS A 228 3.09 -13.22 -4.48
CA HIS A 228 4.47 -12.79 -4.68
C HIS A 228 5.51 -13.93 -4.56
N ALA A 229 5.10 -15.10 -4.07
CA ALA A 229 5.94 -16.28 -4.00
C ALA A 229 6.43 -16.81 -5.36
N SER A 230 5.71 -16.51 -6.45
CA SER A 230 6.14 -16.92 -7.79
C SER A 230 7.42 -16.22 -8.25
N TYR A 231 7.71 -15.04 -7.69
CA TYR A 231 8.99 -14.34 -7.86
C TYR A 231 10.02 -14.72 -6.78
N ARG A 232 9.65 -15.61 -5.88
CA ARG A 232 10.41 -16.00 -4.70
C ARG A 232 11.85 -16.41 -4.94
N PRO A 233 12.20 -17.23 -5.96
CA PRO A 233 13.60 -17.63 -6.14
C PRO A 233 14.54 -16.46 -6.38
N ILE A 234 14.08 -15.44 -7.11
CA ILE A 234 14.86 -14.23 -7.40
C ILE A 234 14.91 -13.34 -6.15
N TYR A 235 13.77 -13.10 -5.52
CA TYR A 235 13.70 -12.29 -4.30
C TYR A 235 14.39 -12.97 -3.12
N GLU A 236 14.29 -14.29 -2.96
CA GLU A 236 15.04 -15.02 -1.93
C GLU A 236 16.55 -14.98 -2.15
N LYS A 237 17.00 -14.94 -3.40
CA LYS A 237 18.43 -14.77 -3.74
C LYS A 237 18.94 -13.38 -3.36
N ILE A 238 18.13 -12.33 -3.54
CA ILE A 238 18.52 -10.93 -3.29
C ILE A 238 18.35 -10.58 -1.82
N PHE A 239 17.23 -10.93 -1.21
CA PHE A 239 16.85 -10.52 0.13
C PHE A 239 17.01 -11.62 1.19
N GLY A 240 17.50 -12.82 0.80
CA GLY A 240 17.64 -13.98 1.68
C GLY A 240 16.33 -14.72 1.95
N LYS A 241 16.43 -15.94 2.52
CA LYS A 241 15.28 -16.71 3.03
C LYS A 241 14.83 -16.08 4.36
N GLY A 242 13.72 -15.40 4.38
CA GLY A 242 13.26 -14.73 5.60
C GLY A 242 11.80 -15.00 5.92
N ASN A 243 11.48 -14.88 7.20
CA ASN A 243 10.13 -14.98 7.75
C ASN A 243 9.33 -13.67 7.64
N GLY A 244 9.75 -12.76 6.74
CA GLY A 244 9.27 -11.39 6.68
C GLY A 244 7.88 -11.20 6.08
N ARG A 245 7.22 -12.27 5.61
CA ARG A 245 5.87 -12.13 5.06
C ARG A 245 4.88 -11.76 6.14
N MET A 246 4.03 -10.79 5.82
CA MET A 246 2.95 -10.40 6.69
C MET A 246 1.92 -11.53 6.83
N TYR A 247 1.54 -12.16 5.71
CA TYR A 247 0.57 -13.25 5.67
C TYR A 247 0.88 -14.30 4.59
N GLY A 248 0.23 -15.44 4.67
CA GLY A 248 0.37 -16.54 3.73
C GLY A 248 -0.81 -17.53 3.85
N LYS A 249 -0.71 -18.70 3.20
CA LYS A 249 -1.75 -19.73 3.26
C LYS A 249 -2.05 -20.24 4.69
N GLY A 250 -1.15 -20.01 5.63
CA GLY A 250 -1.34 -20.31 7.06
C GLY A 250 -1.90 -19.14 7.87
N GLY A 251 -2.39 -18.07 7.22
CA GLY A 251 -2.92 -16.88 7.88
C GLY A 251 -1.88 -15.80 8.13
N LEU A 252 -2.19 -14.89 9.05
CA LEU A 252 -1.41 -13.71 9.39
C LEU A 252 -0.26 -14.07 10.35
N ASN A 253 0.95 -13.57 10.06
CA ASN A 253 2.10 -13.75 10.94
C ASN A 253 1.83 -13.15 12.33
N LYS A 254 2.16 -13.88 13.39
CA LYS A 254 1.86 -13.47 14.79
C LYS A 254 2.44 -12.10 15.18
N GLY A 255 3.62 -11.75 14.67
CA GLY A 255 4.25 -10.46 14.93
C GLY A 255 3.47 -9.32 14.27
N TRP A 256 3.11 -9.49 13.00
CA TRP A 256 2.28 -8.55 12.26
C TRP A 256 0.87 -8.43 12.83
N HIS A 257 0.26 -9.55 13.23
CA HIS A 257 -1.04 -9.53 13.89
C HIS A 257 -1.03 -8.65 15.14
N LYS A 258 -0.03 -8.80 16.01
CA LYS A 258 0.13 -7.97 17.21
C LYS A 258 0.33 -6.49 16.87
N LEU A 259 1.14 -6.18 15.84
CA LEU A 259 1.37 -4.81 15.40
C LEU A 259 0.08 -4.16 14.89
N ILE A 260 -0.67 -4.87 14.04
CA ILE A 260 -1.95 -4.38 13.48
C ILE A 260 -2.98 -4.13 14.58
N LEU A 261 -3.12 -5.04 15.53
CA LEU A 261 -4.03 -4.86 16.67
C LEU A 261 -3.64 -3.68 17.55
N ARG A 262 -2.35 -3.40 17.72
CA ARG A 262 -1.86 -2.27 18.49
C ARG A 262 -2.05 -0.93 17.78
N PHE A 263 -1.90 -0.91 16.45
CA PHE A 263 -1.95 0.30 15.63
C PHE A 263 -2.95 0.16 14.47
N PRO A 264 -4.23 -0.11 14.76
CA PRO A 264 -5.22 -0.44 13.73
C PRO A 264 -5.51 0.72 12.78
N ASN A 265 -5.15 1.94 13.12
CA ASN A 265 -5.37 3.14 12.31
C ASN A 265 -4.15 3.50 11.42
N ARG A 266 -3.08 2.70 11.45
CA ARG A 266 -1.81 3.02 10.77
C ARG A 266 -1.53 2.16 9.55
N ILE A 267 -2.32 1.12 9.33
CA ILE A 267 -2.09 0.11 8.30
C ILE A 267 -3.25 0.12 7.32
N MET A 268 -2.93 0.09 6.04
CA MET A 268 -3.86 0.03 4.92
C MET A 268 -3.51 -1.15 4.02
N VAL A 269 -4.31 -1.43 3.01
CA VAL A 269 -4.03 -2.49 2.04
C VAL A 269 -3.71 -1.91 0.67
N GLY A 270 -2.88 -2.63 -0.08
CA GLY A 270 -2.56 -2.37 -1.47
C GLY A 270 -2.29 -3.68 -2.21
N THR A 271 -2.37 -3.66 -3.53
CA THR A 271 -2.08 -4.84 -4.36
C THR A 271 -0.70 -4.80 -5.00
N ASP A 272 -0.13 -3.63 -5.22
CA ASP A 272 1.06 -3.42 -6.05
C ASP A 272 0.89 -4.07 -7.44
N SER A 273 -0.24 -3.79 -8.08
CA SER A 273 -0.66 -4.37 -9.36
C SER A 273 0.12 -3.79 -10.54
N CYS A 274 1.44 -3.96 -10.54
CA CYS A 274 2.33 -3.58 -11.63
C CYS A 274 3.22 -4.75 -12.07
N CYS A 275 4.09 -4.49 -12.98
CA CYS A 275 5.33 -5.24 -13.22
C CYS A 275 5.11 -6.75 -13.45
N GLY A 276 4.09 -7.13 -14.23
CA GLY A 276 3.71 -8.52 -14.49
C GLY A 276 2.72 -9.11 -13.48
N ARG A 277 2.21 -8.29 -12.54
CA ARG A 277 1.19 -8.70 -11.56
C ARG A 277 -0.21 -8.20 -11.90
N LYS A 278 -0.36 -7.40 -12.94
CA LYS A 278 -1.64 -6.84 -13.39
C LYS A 278 -2.65 -7.96 -13.66
N GLU A 279 -2.27 -8.99 -14.39
CA GLU A 279 -3.12 -10.12 -14.76
C GLU A 279 -3.53 -10.97 -13.56
N ARG A 280 -2.82 -10.83 -12.43
CA ARG A 280 -3.08 -11.54 -11.18
C ARG A 280 -3.83 -10.69 -10.15
N TYR A 281 -4.44 -9.58 -10.59
CA TYR A 281 -5.16 -8.66 -9.70
C TYR A 281 -6.21 -9.37 -8.83
N ASP A 282 -7.01 -10.22 -9.44
CA ASP A 282 -8.05 -10.98 -8.75
C ASP A 282 -7.48 -11.91 -7.69
N GLU A 283 -6.34 -12.55 -7.97
CA GLU A 283 -5.65 -13.40 -7.01
C GLU A 283 -5.14 -12.59 -5.80
N LEU A 284 -4.56 -11.41 -6.05
CA LEU A 284 -4.05 -10.54 -4.98
C LEU A 284 -5.17 -10.13 -4.02
N VAL A 285 -6.33 -9.73 -4.56
CA VAL A 285 -7.49 -9.38 -3.72
C VAL A 285 -8.08 -10.61 -3.03
N HIS A 286 -8.14 -11.75 -3.73
CA HIS A 286 -8.58 -13.01 -3.14
C HIS A 286 -7.71 -13.43 -1.94
N GLU A 287 -6.40 -13.26 -2.03
CA GLU A 287 -5.48 -13.56 -0.93
C GLU A 287 -5.72 -12.69 0.30
N LEU A 288 -5.96 -11.39 0.11
CA LEU A 288 -6.33 -10.49 1.20
C LEU A 288 -7.61 -10.99 1.90
N ARG A 289 -8.62 -11.38 1.12
CA ARG A 289 -9.90 -11.87 1.65
C ARG A 289 -9.80 -13.23 2.33
N THR A 290 -8.89 -14.08 1.86
CA THR A 290 -8.79 -15.47 2.34
C THR A 290 -7.82 -15.64 3.50
N TYR A 291 -6.68 -14.93 3.47
CA TYR A 291 -5.57 -15.20 4.39
C TYR A 291 -5.24 -14.03 5.32
N PHE A 292 -5.72 -12.82 5.01
CA PHE A 292 -5.38 -11.64 5.79
C PHE A 292 -6.57 -11.13 6.62
N PHE A 293 -7.66 -10.77 5.98
CA PHE A 293 -8.81 -10.18 6.68
C PHE A 293 -9.49 -11.09 7.70
N PRO A 294 -9.65 -12.41 7.50
CA PRO A 294 -10.30 -13.28 8.47
C PRO A 294 -9.58 -13.35 9.82
N GLU A 295 -8.27 -13.09 9.83
CA GLU A 295 -7.46 -13.10 11.05
C GLU A 295 -7.68 -11.86 11.95
N LEU A 296 -8.37 -10.83 11.44
CA LEU A 296 -8.58 -9.57 12.14
C LEU A 296 -9.99 -9.46 12.72
N PRO A 297 -10.15 -8.90 13.94
CA PRO A 297 -11.44 -8.50 14.47
C PRO A 297 -12.16 -7.56 13.49
N LYS A 298 -13.49 -7.59 13.47
CA LYS A 298 -14.31 -6.87 12.49
C LYS A 298 -13.98 -5.39 12.38
N ASP A 299 -13.87 -4.71 13.52
CA ASP A 299 -13.58 -3.27 13.57
C ASP A 299 -12.17 -2.93 13.06
N VAL A 300 -11.16 -3.74 13.38
CA VAL A 300 -9.79 -3.61 12.87
C VAL A 300 -9.74 -3.92 11.37
N ARG A 301 -10.43 -4.97 10.94
CA ARG A 301 -10.55 -5.37 9.53
C ARG A 301 -11.11 -4.24 8.65
N GLU A 302 -12.20 -3.62 9.08
CA GLU A 302 -12.81 -2.50 8.36
C GLU A 302 -11.87 -1.29 8.28
N LYS A 303 -11.14 -0.99 9.36
CA LYS A 303 -10.13 0.08 9.38
C LYS A 303 -9.05 -0.19 8.34
N VAL A 304 -8.45 -1.36 8.37
CA VAL A 304 -7.35 -1.75 7.49
C VAL A 304 -7.80 -1.88 6.03
N ALA A 305 -9.01 -2.42 5.80
CA ALA A 305 -9.54 -2.64 4.47
C ALA A 305 -9.86 -1.32 3.74
N TYR A 306 -10.43 -0.32 4.42
CA TYR A 306 -10.85 0.90 3.74
C TYR A 306 -10.94 2.16 4.62
N LYS A 307 -11.35 2.07 5.91
CA LYS A 307 -11.63 3.28 6.71
C LYS A 307 -10.40 4.15 6.91
N ASN A 308 -9.22 3.55 7.07
CA ASN A 308 -7.97 4.29 7.16
C ASN A 308 -7.68 5.04 5.87
N ALA A 309 -7.90 4.42 4.71
CA ALA A 309 -7.73 5.08 3.43
C ALA A 309 -8.72 6.23 3.24
N LEU A 310 -10.00 6.08 3.64
CA LEU A 310 -10.96 7.18 3.61
C LEU A 310 -10.45 8.38 4.42
N ASN A 311 -9.93 8.13 5.60
CA ASN A 311 -9.37 9.16 6.48
C ASN A 311 -8.11 9.82 5.90
N VAL A 312 -7.13 8.99 5.49
CA VAL A 312 -5.81 9.46 5.02
C VAL A 312 -5.94 10.27 3.73
N PHE A 313 -6.79 9.84 2.81
CA PHE A 313 -6.96 10.47 1.51
C PHE A 313 -8.19 11.39 1.41
N ALA A 314 -8.90 11.63 2.53
CA ALA A 314 -10.14 12.40 2.54
C ALA A 314 -11.11 11.96 1.42
N LEU A 315 -11.40 10.65 1.37
CA LEU A 315 -12.31 10.07 0.39
C LEU A 315 -13.75 10.08 0.93
N VAL A 316 -14.70 10.10 0.02
CA VAL A 316 -16.13 10.00 0.35
C VAL A 316 -16.53 8.52 0.35
N GLU A 317 -17.38 8.13 1.32
CA GLU A 317 -17.91 6.77 1.46
C GLU A 317 -18.92 6.39 0.36
#